data_14eeab58a9883636cce7d90c88e9e0f0
#
_entry.id   14eeab58a9883636cce7d90c88e9e0f0
#
_cell.length_a   1.000
_cell.length_b   1.000
_cell.length_c   1.000
_cell.angle_alpha   90.00
_cell.angle_beta   90.00
_cell.angle_gamma   90.00
#
_symmetry.space_group_name_H-M   'P 1'
#
loop_
_entity.id
_entity.type
_entity.pdbx_description
1 polymer ?
#
loop_
_entity_poly.entity_id
_entity_poly.type
_entity_poly.pdbx_seq_one_letter_code
_entity_poly.pdbx_strand_id
1 'polypeptide(L)'
;MTSPHDPIHAPEQHGLGPVKGGRLLVLVVAAVAVVAVVAVWRACSGRGGPEAQAPAAAEGTVALGEAAQKQAGIATDRVKRLTRSDRVEAPGLLALDEKRTARLGSMVEGMVIKAYAEVGDRVRNGQVLAEMHSPVVHDAWAAYRKAVAEQRQKETEQVFARQNEERAKRLLAEKAISQQELRRAEADRAAADEQLDMAKTEVRRAEEALEHYGVTNAEDPTGESGEYIPVRSPLHGVVLEKSVTQGTAVTVGTPLYVVADLTELWAVAEIDETQLPLVTAGRSTELRVSAYPGETFAGRITFVSDMVNPKTRRVTVRCQVPNPGQRLKPEMYAQVALSAGEPREVLAVPSGAIQEIEGRPLVFVKTARGSFEKREVAVGSEAGGWVEVRSGVKAGEEVATTGSFLLKSELLKGAMAGEE
;
A
#
# COMPACT_ATOMS: atom_id res chain seq x y z
N MET A 1 -58.71 10.82 -10.99
CA MET A 1 -59.07 12.16 -10.52
C MET A 1 -57.91 13.03 -10.95
N THR A 2 -58.08 13.52 -12.05
CA THR A 2 -58.25 14.88 -12.62
C THR A 2 -56.95 15.67 -12.73
N SER A 3 -56.39 15.63 -13.92
CA SER A 3 -55.81 16.79 -14.65
C SER A 3 -56.82 17.96 -14.68
N PRO A 4 -56.58 19.16 -15.22
CA PRO A 4 -55.59 19.56 -16.27
C PRO A 4 -55.17 21.06 -16.25
N HIS A 5 -54.38 21.50 -17.17
CA HIS A 5 -54.52 22.57 -18.19
C HIS A 5 -53.34 23.53 -18.36
N ASP A 6 -52.74 23.41 -19.52
CA ASP A 6 -52.21 24.47 -20.42
C ASP A 6 -53.23 25.59 -20.68
N PRO A 7 -52.99 26.61 -21.53
CA PRO A 7 -51.88 26.93 -22.46
C PRO A 7 -51.68 28.47 -22.82
N ILE A 8 -50.67 28.73 -23.73
CA ILE A 8 -50.73 29.62 -24.91
C ILE A 8 -50.55 31.16 -24.72
N HIS A 9 -49.57 31.78 -25.37
CA HIS A 9 -49.69 32.64 -26.56
C HIS A 9 -48.36 33.35 -26.96
N ALA A 10 -47.93 33.17 -28.18
CA ALA A 10 -47.31 34.17 -29.04
C ALA A 10 -48.46 34.83 -29.86
N PRO A 11 -48.29 35.81 -30.74
CA PRO A 11 -47.16 36.20 -31.61
C PRO A 11 -47.08 37.73 -32.01
N GLU A 12 -46.36 37.95 -33.12
CA GLU A 12 -46.49 39.00 -34.24
C GLU A 12 -45.52 40.21 -34.11
N GLN A 13 -44.66 40.36 -35.07
CA GLN A 13 -44.55 40.81 -36.48
C GLN A 13 -45.00 42.23 -36.74
N HIS A 14 -44.18 42.94 -37.47
CA HIS A 14 -44.35 43.96 -38.56
C HIS A 14 -43.27 45.06 -38.40
N GLY A 15 -42.56 45.48 -39.40
CA GLY A 15 -42.73 45.45 -40.84
C GLY A 15 -42.24 46.76 -41.45
N LEU A 16 -41.36 46.65 -42.43
CA LEU A 16 -41.20 47.48 -43.60
C LEU A 16 -40.97 49.01 -43.52
N GLY A 17 -39.90 49.49 -44.13
CA GLY A 17 -39.87 50.06 -45.45
C GLY A 17 -39.10 51.40 -45.62
N PRO A 18 -38.64 51.67 -46.80
CA PRO A 18 -37.44 52.51 -47.05
C PRO A 18 -37.80 53.93 -47.54
N VAL A 19 -36.75 54.72 -47.86
CA VAL A 19 -36.75 55.68 -49.03
C VAL A 19 -35.51 56.61 -48.97
N LYS A 20 -34.63 56.52 -50.00
CA LYS A 20 -34.07 57.55 -50.94
C LYS A 20 -33.74 58.91 -50.35
N GLY A 21 -32.62 59.48 -50.55
CA GLY A 21 -31.79 59.69 -51.71
C GLY A 21 -31.37 61.17 -51.81
N GLY A 22 -30.11 61.38 -52.15
CA GLY A 22 -29.80 62.53 -53.01
C GLY A 22 -29.13 63.78 -52.40
N ARG A 23 -27.96 64.02 -52.99
CA ARG A 23 -27.20 65.27 -53.19
C ARG A 23 -25.90 65.31 -52.39
N LEU A 24 -24.87 64.82 -52.86
CA LEU A 24 -23.91 64.93 -53.98
C LEU A 24 -23.53 66.37 -54.32
N LEU A 25 -22.22 66.59 -54.21
CA LEU A 25 -21.46 67.49 -55.08
C LEU A 25 -21.40 68.98 -54.74
N VAL A 26 -20.80 69.36 -53.60
CA VAL A 26 -20.20 70.72 -53.46
C VAL A 26 -18.99 70.81 -52.51
N LEU A 27 -18.48 69.80 -51.92
CA LEU A 27 -17.43 69.86 -50.92
C LEU A 27 -16.02 69.39 -51.37
N VAL A 28 -15.78 69.18 -52.61
CA VAL A 28 -14.45 68.65 -53.09
C VAL A 28 -13.45 69.77 -53.42
N VAL A 29 -13.85 71.03 -53.61
CA VAL A 29 -12.95 72.10 -54.04
C VAL A 29 -12.34 72.87 -52.88
N ALA A 30 -12.89 72.83 -51.65
CA ALA A 30 -12.38 73.52 -50.51
C ALA A 30 -11.28 72.74 -49.74
N ALA A 31 -11.13 71.41 -49.96
CA ALA A 31 -10.20 70.56 -49.25
C ALA A 31 -8.76 70.59 -49.83
N VAL A 32 -8.57 70.98 -51.09
CA VAL A 32 -7.25 70.95 -51.72
C VAL A 32 -6.43 72.20 -51.39
N ALA A 33 -7.05 73.36 -51.06
CA ALA A 33 -6.33 74.59 -50.69
C ALA A 33 -5.76 74.58 -49.29
N VAL A 34 -6.35 73.86 -48.33
CA VAL A 34 -5.88 73.76 -46.92
C VAL A 34 -4.68 72.82 -46.78
N VAL A 35 -4.57 71.80 -47.64
CA VAL A 35 -3.46 70.83 -47.61
C VAL A 35 -2.15 71.43 -48.11
N ALA A 36 -2.17 72.38 -49.01
CA ALA A 36 -0.96 73.04 -49.55
C ALA A 36 -0.32 74.04 -48.54
N VAL A 37 -1.06 74.68 -47.66
CA VAL A 37 -0.54 75.65 -46.66
C VAL A 37 0.05 74.91 -45.44
N VAL A 38 -0.45 73.76 -45.09
CA VAL A 38 0.08 72.98 -43.94
C VAL A 38 1.37 72.23 -44.33
N ALA A 39 1.56 71.92 -45.62
CA ALA A 39 2.79 71.27 -46.10
C ALA A 39 4.04 72.20 -46.07
N VAL A 40 3.85 73.51 -46.28
CA VAL A 40 4.97 74.48 -46.28
C VAL A 40 5.37 74.90 -44.86
N TRP A 41 4.47 74.85 -43.92
CA TRP A 41 4.79 75.23 -42.53
C TRP A 41 5.58 74.14 -41.77
N ARG A 42 5.50 72.90 -42.25
CA ARG A 42 6.18 71.74 -41.64
C ARG A 42 7.63 71.57 -42.13
N ALA A 43 8.08 72.32 -43.11
CA ALA A 43 9.44 72.24 -43.66
C ALA A 43 10.49 73.17 -43.04
N CYS A 44 10.09 74.08 -42.15
CA CYS A 44 10.98 75.11 -41.57
C CYS A 44 11.11 75.13 -40.06
N SER A 45 10.81 74.05 -39.35
CA SER A 45 11.12 73.99 -37.89
C SER A 45 12.14 72.90 -37.66
N GLY A 46 13.37 73.32 -37.50
CA GLY A 46 14.53 72.49 -37.53
C GLY A 46 14.80 71.66 -36.33
N ARG A 47 15.57 70.66 -36.60
CA ARG A 47 16.60 70.04 -35.81
C ARG A 47 16.42 69.97 -34.30
N GLY A 48 15.85 68.89 -33.83
CA GLY A 48 16.10 68.25 -32.51
C GLY A 48 16.44 66.81 -32.84
N GLY A 49 17.58 66.32 -32.33
CA GLY A 49 18.13 64.99 -32.63
C GLY A 49 17.19 63.86 -32.11
N PRO A 50 17.35 62.64 -32.60
CA PRO A 50 16.52 61.55 -32.23
C PRO A 50 16.88 61.06 -30.82
N GLU A 51 16.04 61.45 -29.85
CA GLU A 51 15.95 60.75 -28.58
C GLU A 51 15.35 59.37 -28.89
N ALA A 52 16.14 58.35 -28.63
CA ALA A 52 15.73 56.95 -28.88
C ALA A 52 14.51 56.64 -27.98
N GLN A 53 13.32 56.72 -28.54
CA GLN A 53 12.14 56.17 -27.94
C GLN A 53 12.32 54.66 -27.77
N ALA A 54 12.47 54.24 -26.53
CA ALA A 54 12.32 52.81 -26.18
C ALA A 54 10.99 52.28 -26.72
N PRO A 55 10.97 51.11 -27.32
CA PRO A 55 9.71 50.55 -27.83
C PRO A 55 8.74 50.38 -26.67
N ALA A 56 7.55 50.87 -26.86
CA ALA A 56 6.45 50.70 -25.91
C ALA A 56 6.36 49.23 -25.50
N ALA A 57 6.54 48.94 -24.22
CA ALA A 57 6.42 47.58 -23.71
C ALA A 57 4.99 47.12 -23.95
N ALA A 58 4.84 45.99 -24.62
CA ALA A 58 3.55 45.35 -24.78
C ALA A 58 2.94 45.14 -23.38
N GLU A 59 1.63 45.40 -23.24
CA GLU A 59 0.93 45.20 -21.97
C GLU A 59 1.26 43.82 -21.36
N GLY A 60 1.77 43.82 -20.12
CA GLY A 60 2.17 42.57 -19.42
C GLY A 60 3.65 42.17 -19.50
N THR A 61 4.52 43.01 -20.10
CA THR A 61 5.96 42.72 -20.18
C THR A 61 6.73 43.63 -19.23
N VAL A 62 7.55 43.05 -18.34
CA VAL A 62 8.45 43.81 -17.46
C VAL A 62 9.84 43.80 -18.08
N ALA A 63 10.31 44.94 -18.55
CA ALA A 63 11.66 45.11 -19.11
C ALA A 63 12.57 45.57 -17.97
N LEU A 64 13.47 44.73 -17.52
CA LEU A 64 14.53 45.06 -16.56
C LEU A 64 15.89 44.83 -17.25
N GLY A 65 16.74 45.85 -17.24
CA GLY A 65 18.11 45.73 -17.76
C GLY A 65 18.89 44.65 -16.97
N GLU A 66 19.87 43.98 -17.63
CA GLU A 66 20.64 42.88 -17.00
C GLU A 66 21.31 43.28 -15.67
N ALA A 67 21.75 44.54 -15.56
CA ALA A 67 22.34 45.07 -14.32
C ALA A 67 21.28 45.10 -13.18
N ALA A 68 20.06 45.54 -13.48
CA ALA A 68 18.95 45.60 -12.54
C ALA A 68 18.47 44.17 -12.14
N GLN A 69 18.46 43.22 -13.07
CA GLN A 69 18.14 41.82 -12.78
C GLN A 69 19.12 41.20 -11.80
N LYS A 70 20.44 41.43 -12.00
CA LYS A 70 21.50 40.96 -11.08
C LYS A 70 21.38 41.61 -9.70
N GLN A 71 21.15 42.91 -9.67
CA GLN A 71 21.01 43.67 -8.41
C GLN A 71 19.74 43.26 -7.63
N ALA A 72 18.67 42.93 -8.33
CA ALA A 72 17.43 42.41 -7.80
C ALA A 72 17.48 40.93 -7.39
N GLY A 73 18.60 40.24 -7.68
CA GLY A 73 18.77 38.81 -7.35
C GLY A 73 17.78 37.89 -8.08
N ILE A 74 17.35 38.27 -9.30
CA ILE A 74 16.40 37.46 -10.06
C ILE A 74 17.10 36.19 -10.56
N ALA A 75 16.69 35.04 -10.01
CA ALA A 75 17.11 33.74 -10.54
C ALA A 75 16.02 33.15 -11.41
N THR A 76 16.41 32.40 -12.43
CA THR A 76 15.50 31.65 -13.32
C THR A 76 15.76 30.18 -13.25
N ASP A 77 14.74 29.36 -13.41
CA ASP A 77 14.87 27.92 -13.65
C ASP A 77 14.01 27.51 -14.85
N ARG A 78 14.30 26.34 -15.41
CA ARG A 78 13.59 25.86 -16.59
C ARG A 78 12.36 25.09 -16.24
N VAL A 79 11.32 25.25 -17.04
CA VAL A 79 10.13 24.36 -17.01
C VAL A 79 10.58 22.95 -17.37
N LYS A 80 10.44 22.02 -16.42
CA LYS A 80 10.84 20.61 -16.58
C LYS A 80 9.64 19.73 -16.86
N ARG A 81 9.89 18.64 -17.56
CA ARG A 81 8.96 17.52 -17.62
C ARG A 81 9.24 16.59 -16.46
N LEU A 82 8.24 16.34 -15.64
CA LEU A 82 8.33 15.39 -14.53
C LEU A 82 7.28 14.32 -14.72
N THR A 83 7.65 13.08 -14.42
CA THR A 83 6.65 12.00 -14.37
C THR A 83 5.97 12.05 -13.01
N ARG A 84 4.66 12.21 -13.02
CA ARG A 84 3.82 12.23 -11.81
C ARG A 84 2.70 11.22 -11.90
N SER A 85 2.42 10.60 -10.76
CA SER A 85 1.18 9.86 -10.53
C SER A 85 0.31 10.68 -9.59
N ASP A 86 -0.98 10.68 -9.82
CA ASP A 86 -1.95 11.24 -8.88
C ASP A 86 -1.85 10.45 -7.56
N ARG A 87 -2.30 11.04 -6.47
CA ARG A 87 -2.29 10.41 -5.14
C ARG A 87 -3.69 10.43 -4.56
N VAL A 88 -4.09 9.31 -4.00
CA VAL A 88 -5.29 9.20 -3.18
C VAL A 88 -4.84 9.09 -1.73
N GLU A 89 -5.20 10.06 -0.92
CA GLU A 89 -4.94 10.03 0.52
C GLU A 89 -6.13 9.41 1.24
N ALA A 90 -5.88 8.44 2.09
CA ALA A 90 -6.88 7.74 2.85
C ALA A 90 -6.43 7.51 4.29
N PRO A 91 -7.32 7.61 5.27
CA PRO A 91 -7.04 7.15 6.61
C PRO A 91 -6.89 5.64 6.61
N GLY A 92 -5.98 5.13 7.40
CA GLY A 92 -5.73 3.70 7.53
C GLY A 92 -5.30 3.32 8.93
N LEU A 93 -5.30 2.01 9.16
CA LEU A 93 -4.86 1.37 10.39
C LEU A 93 -3.79 0.34 10.07
N LEU A 94 -2.72 0.30 10.86
CA LEU A 94 -1.75 -0.77 10.77
C LEU A 94 -2.32 -2.02 11.42
N ALA A 95 -2.28 -3.13 10.70
CA ALA A 95 -2.78 -4.43 11.14
C ALA A 95 -1.68 -5.49 11.03
N LEU A 96 -1.87 -6.58 11.74
CA LEU A 96 -1.02 -7.75 11.62
C LEU A 96 -1.18 -8.39 10.22
N ASP A 97 -0.09 -8.89 9.68
CA ASP A 97 -0.17 -9.81 8.55
C ASP A 97 -0.65 -11.18 9.05
N GLU A 98 -1.86 -11.56 8.66
CA GLU A 98 -2.46 -12.84 9.06
C GLU A 98 -1.63 -14.05 8.63
N LYS A 99 -0.88 -13.94 7.52
CA LYS A 99 0.01 -15.02 7.07
C LYS A 99 1.26 -15.17 7.94
N ARG A 100 1.56 -14.15 8.74
CA ARG A 100 2.70 -14.07 9.67
C ARG A 100 2.26 -14.02 11.13
N THR A 101 1.00 -14.35 11.40
CA THR A 101 0.40 -14.34 12.74
C THR A 101 -0.13 -15.72 13.06
N ALA A 102 0.29 -16.26 14.19
CA ALA A 102 -0.20 -17.51 14.74
C ALA A 102 -1.04 -17.25 15.98
N ARG A 103 -2.29 -17.68 15.95
CA ARG A 103 -3.19 -17.72 17.11
C ARG A 103 -3.20 -19.13 17.65
N LEU A 104 -2.53 -19.34 18.78
CA LEU A 104 -2.38 -20.65 19.40
C LEU A 104 -3.56 -20.88 20.33
N GLY A 105 -4.36 -21.90 20.04
CA GLY A 105 -5.41 -22.40 20.92
C GLY A 105 -5.07 -23.79 21.44
N SER A 106 -5.71 -24.20 22.54
CA SER A 106 -5.57 -25.55 23.05
C SER A 106 -6.25 -26.54 22.11
N MET A 107 -5.54 -27.62 21.78
CA MET A 107 -6.07 -28.75 21.01
C MET A 107 -6.76 -29.80 21.91
N VAL A 108 -6.49 -29.75 23.22
CA VAL A 108 -6.98 -30.70 24.21
C VAL A 108 -7.47 -29.97 25.46
N GLU A 109 -8.30 -30.62 26.23
CA GLU A 109 -8.61 -30.17 27.59
C GLU A 109 -7.49 -30.48 28.56
N GLY A 110 -7.30 -29.63 29.56
CA GLY A 110 -6.25 -29.82 30.55
C GLY A 110 -5.99 -28.59 31.40
N MET A 111 -4.82 -28.56 32.02
CA MET A 111 -4.37 -27.47 32.87
C MET A 111 -2.97 -27.02 32.46
N VAL A 112 -2.74 -25.72 32.40
CA VAL A 112 -1.40 -25.14 32.17
C VAL A 112 -0.55 -25.31 33.44
N ILE A 113 0.52 -26.07 33.33
CA ILE A 113 1.45 -26.33 34.45
C ILE A 113 2.50 -25.24 34.57
N LYS A 114 3.02 -24.79 33.40
CA LYS A 114 3.98 -23.72 33.32
C LYS A 114 3.71 -22.85 32.09
N ALA A 115 3.89 -21.54 32.23
CA ALA A 115 3.89 -20.58 31.15
C ALA A 115 5.26 -19.88 31.15
N TYR A 116 6.05 -20.11 30.13
CA TYR A 116 7.43 -19.63 30.03
C TYR A 116 7.51 -18.29 29.31
N ALA A 117 6.64 -18.07 28.30
CA ALA A 117 6.67 -16.88 27.50
C ALA A 117 5.74 -15.80 28.06
N GLU A 118 6.22 -14.55 28.03
CA GLU A 118 5.48 -13.36 28.42
C GLU A 118 5.19 -12.46 27.19
N VAL A 119 4.22 -11.57 27.35
CA VAL A 119 3.90 -10.57 26.30
C VAL A 119 5.12 -9.68 26.06
N GLY A 120 5.52 -9.55 24.80
CA GLY A 120 6.72 -8.83 24.38
C GLY A 120 7.95 -9.70 24.16
N ASP A 121 7.94 -10.96 24.58
CA ASP A 121 9.06 -11.87 24.37
C ASP A 121 9.24 -12.20 22.89
N ARG A 122 10.53 -12.27 22.47
CA ARG A 122 10.90 -12.77 21.14
C ARG A 122 11.08 -14.28 21.17
N VAL A 123 10.35 -14.97 20.35
CA VAL A 123 10.33 -16.42 20.28
C VAL A 123 10.76 -16.94 18.91
N ARG A 124 11.31 -18.16 18.90
CA ARG A 124 11.71 -18.86 17.69
C ARG A 124 10.69 -19.93 17.32
N ASN A 125 10.68 -20.31 16.04
CA ASN A 125 9.92 -21.49 15.62
C ASN A 125 10.34 -22.72 16.44
N GLY A 126 9.35 -23.48 16.93
CA GLY A 126 9.56 -24.65 17.80
C GLY A 126 9.81 -24.36 19.28
N GLN A 127 10.01 -23.09 19.67
CA GLN A 127 10.24 -22.72 21.08
C GLN A 127 9.01 -23.02 21.93
N VAL A 128 9.22 -23.65 23.10
CA VAL A 128 8.15 -23.94 24.06
C VAL A 128 7.72 -22.64 24.74
N LEU A 129 6.43 -22.33 24.66
CA LEU A 129 5.80 -21.15 25.28
C LEU A 129 5.13 -21.51 26.61
N ALA A 130 4.54 -22.71 26.68
CA ALA A 130 3.90 -23.23 27.88
C ALA A 130 3.97 -24.76 27.88
N GLU A 131 3.73 -25.35 29.05
CA GLU A 131 3.50 -26.77 29.24
C GLU A 131 2.14 -27.01 29.87
N MET A 132 1.43 -28.00 29.34
CA MET A 132 0.10 -28.37 29.78
C MET A 132 0.08 -29.83 30.20
N HIS A 133 -0.73 -30.14 31.19
CA HIS A 133 -1.11 -31.50 31.55
C HIS A 133 -2.54 -31.78 31.05
N SER A 134 -2.73 -32.91 30.39
CA SER A 134 -4.05 -33.35 29.89
C SER A 134 -4.29 -34.80 30.26
N PRO A 135 -5.41 -35.14 30.94
CA PRO A 135 -5.78 -36.52 31.22
C PRO A 135 -5.92 -37.37 29.96
N VAL A 136 -6.50 -36.78 28.87
CA VAL A 136 -6.69 -37.48 27.59
C VAL A 136 -5.36 -37.90 26.96
N VAL A 137 -4.37 -37.01 27.01
CA VAL A 137 -3.02 -37.31 26.47
C VAL A 137 -2.28 -38.29 27.37
N HIS A 138 -2.49 -38.21 28.68
CA HIS A 138 -1.94 -39.20 29.64
C HIS A 138 -2.47 -40.62 29.31
N ASP A 139 -3.78 -40.75 29.07
CA ASP A 139 -4.41 -42.03 28.70
C ASP A 139 -3.88 -42.52 27.32
N ALA A 140 -3.71 -41.64 26.34
CA ALA A 140 -3.12 -41.98 25.05
C ALA A 140 -1.67 -42.50 25.20
N TRP A 141 -0.86 -41.88 26.06
CA TRP A 141 0.48 -42.37 26.39
C TRP A 141 0.46 -43.76 27.06
N ALA A 142 -0.49 -43.97 27.98
CA ALA A 142 -0.64 -45.26 28.62
C ALA A 142 -1.00 -46.35 27.60
N ALA A 143 -1.90 -46.05 26.66
CA ALA A 143 -2.26 -46.93 25.54
C ALA A 143 -1.06 -47.25 24.64
N TYR A 144 -0.29 -46.25 24.26
CA TYR A 144 0.93 -46.43 23.45
C TYR A 144 1.97 -47.34 24.15
N ARG A 145 2.29 -47.06 25.42
CA ARG A 145 3.22 -47.90 26.20
C ARG A 145 2.74 -49.35 26.29
N LYS A 146 1.44 -49.57 26.48
CA LYS A 146 0.84 -50.90 26.51
C LYS A 146 1.03 -51.60 25.15
N ALA A 147 0.71 -50.92 24.03
CA ALA A 147 0.87 -51.48 22.69
C ALA A 147 2.32 -51.83 22.35
N VAL A 148 3.28 -50.98 22.74
CA VAL A 148 4.72 -51.27 22.55
C VAL A 148 5.15 -52.48 23.38
N ALA A 149 4.68 -52.64 24.61
CA ALA A 149 4.98 -53.80 25.42
C ALA A 149 4.41 -55.10 24.83
N GLU A 150 3.19 -55.02 24.31
CA GLU A 150 2.54 -56.15 23.63
C GLU A 150 3.27 -56.53 22.31
N GLN A 151 3.70 -55.56 21.52
CA GLN A 151 4.52 -55.81 20.34
C GLN A 151 5.81 -56.56 20.70
N ARG A 152 6.54 -56.12 21.73
CA ARG A 152 7.78 -56.77 22.19
C ARG A 152 7.53 -58.21 22.65
N GLN A 153 6.40 -58.48 23.30
CA GLN A 153 5.98 -59.82 23.64
C GLN A 153 5.78 -60.66 22.37
N LYS A 154 5.05 -60.15 21.39
CA LYS A 154 4.76 -60.87 20.12
C LYS A 154 6.01 -61.08 19.27
N GLU A 155 6.96 -60.14 19.27
CA GLU A 155 8.29 -60.34 18.67
C GLU A 155 9.02 -61.55 19.26
N THR A 156 8.98 -61.66 20.60
CA THR A 156 9.62 -62.83 21.28
C THR A 156 8.93 -64.12 20.91
N GLU A 157 7.61 -64.16 20.88
CA GLU A 157 6.81 -65.33 20.47
C GLU A 157 7.11 -65.73 18.99
N GLN A 158 7.21 -64.76 18.12
CA GLN A 158 7.54 -64.97 16.70
C GLN A 158 8.94 -65.51 16.52
N VAL A 159 9.94 -64.99 17.21
CA VAL A 159 11.33 -65.51 17.19
C VAL A 159 11.36 -66.98 17.64
N PHE A 160 10.63 -67.31 18.72
CA PHE A 160 10.54 -68.67 19.20
C PHE A 160 9.86 -69.61 18.20
N ALA A 161 8.75 -69.22 17.61
CA ALA A 161 8.00 -69.99 16.59
C ALA A 161 8.88 -70.27 15.35
N ARG A 162 9.62 -69.25 14.89
CA ARG A 162 10.58 -69.35 13.78
C ARG A 162 11.70 -70.36 14.10
N GLN A 163 12.28 -70.28 15.27
CA GLN A 163 13.34 -71.25 15.68
C GLN A 163 12.78 -72.66 15.74
N ASN A 164 11.55 -72.86 16.20
CA ASN A 164 10.89 -74.16 16.21
C ASN A 164 10.65 -74.74 14.82
N GLU A 165 10.19 -73.94 13.88
CA GLU A 165 10.02 -74.30 12.47
C GLU A 165 11.37 -74.70 11.85
N GLU A 166 12.41 -73.91 12.02
CA GLU A 166 13.77 -74.22 11.56
C GLU A 166 14.32 -75.52 12.13
N ARG A 167 14.05 -75.80 13.41
CA ARG A 167 14.37 -77.03 14.07
C ARG A 167 13.58 -78.23 13.47
N ALA A 168 12.29 -78.05 13.29
CA ALA A 168 11.40 -79.05 12.67
C ALA A 168 11.86 -79.41 11.25
N LYS A 169 12.23 -78.44 10.41
CA LYS A 169 12.81 -78.68 9.05
C LYS A 169 14.04 -79.49 9.10
N ARG A 170 14.97 -79.25 10.04
CA ARG A 170 16.22 -80.11 10.19
C ARG A 170 15.87 -81.55 10.61
N LEU A 171 15.03 -81.69 11.64
CA LEU A 171 14.63 -83.02 12.12
C LEU A 171 13.85 -83.83 11.09
N LEU A 172 13.06 -83.22 10.22
CA LEU A 172 12.41 -83.95 9.11
C LEU A 172 13.43 -84.42 8.08
N ALA A 173 14.44 -83.58 7.75
CA ALA A 173 15.52 -84.02 6.85
C ALA A 173 16.27 -85.25 7.37
N GLU A 174 16.42 -85.38 8.69
CA GLU A 174 16.97 -86.55 9.39
C GLU A 174 15.97 -87.67 9.62
N LYS A 175 14.71 -87.50 9.10
CA LYS A 175 13.59 -88.44 9.31
C LYS A 175 13.20 -88.69 10.76
N ALA A 176 13.49 -87.78 11.65
CA ALA A 176 13.23 -87.85 13.10
C ALA A 176 11.82 -87.38 13.49
N ILE A 177 11.10 -86.68 12.61
CA ILE A 177 9.73 -86.23 12.81
C ILE A 177 8.85 -86.52 11.56
N SER A 178 7.52 -86.37 11.76
CA SER A 178 6.55 -86.54 10.68
C SER A 178 6.35 -85.19 9.90
N GLN A 179 5.87 -85.31 8.63
CA GLN A 179 5.47 -84.14 7.86
C GLN A 179 4.30 -83.34 8.53
N GLN A 180 3.49 -84.00 9.32
CA GLN A 180 2.40 -83.40 10.05
C GLN A 180 2.95 -82.46 11.13
N GLU A 181 4.01 -82.86 11.83
CA GLU A 181 4.66 -82.02 12.87
C GLU A 181 5.35 -80.79 12.25
N LEU A 182 5.99 -80.93 11.06
CA LEU A 182 6.54 -79.78 10.32
C LEU A 182 5.42 -78.82 9.95
N ARG A 183 4.31 -79.31 9.35
CA ARG A 183 3.17 -78.45 8.97
C ARG A 183 2.56 -77.70 10.16
N ARG A 184 2.57 -78.32 11.33
CA ARG A 184 2.13 -77.67 12.59
C ARG A 184 3.08 -76.53 12.97
N ALA A 185 4.39 -76.74 12.94
CA ALA A 185 5.36 -75.69 13.23
C ALA A 185 5.31 -74.52 12.23
N GLU A 186 5.05 -74.81 10.92
CA GLU A 186 4.81 -73.79 9.91
C GLU A 186 3.54 -72.97 10.18
N ALA A 187 2.44 -73.64 10.59
CA ALA A 187 1.21 -72.97 10.96
C ALA A 187 1.37 -72.11 12.24
N ASP A 188 2.06 -72.62 13.25
CA ASP A 188 2.37 -71.87 14.48
C ASP A 188 3.21 -70.64 14.19
N ARG A 189 4.20 -70.73 13.28
CA ARG A 189 4.98 -69.58 12.86
C ARG A 189 4.11 -68.54 12.09
N ALA A 190 3.27 -69.01 11.14
CA ALA A 190 2.40 -68.12 10.40
C ALA A 190 1.44 -67.35 11.35
N ALA A 191 0.88 -68.02 12.35
CA ALA A 191 0.03 -67.42 13.36
C ALA A 191 0.80 -66.38 14.21
N ALA A 192 2.07 -66.67 14.58
CA ALA A 192 2.90 -65.74 15.32
C ALA A 192 3.28 -64.50 14.47
N ASP A 193 3.54 -64.68 13.16
CA ASP A 193 3.78 -63.54 12.24
C ASP A 193 2.55 -62.64 12.16
N GLU A 194 1.35 -63.20 12.00
CA GLU A 194 0.09 -62.44 11.96
C GLU A 194 -0.16 -61.69 13.27
N GLN A 195 0.05 -62.34 14.43
CA GLN A 195 -0.11 -61.67 15.72
C GLN A 195 0.87 -60.50 15.91
N LEU A 196 2.11 -60.65 15.44
CA LEU A 196 3.08 -59.55 15.48
C LEU A 196 2.66 -58.38 14.60
N ASP A 197 2.13 -58.65 13.41
CA ASP A 197 1.69 -57.60 12.48
C ASP A 197 0.43 -56.89 13.02
N MET A 198 -0.45 -57.57 13.71
CA MET A 198 -1.54 -56.97 14.48
C MET A 198 -1.01 -56.04 15.57
N ALA A 199 -0.06 -56.51 16.38
CA ALA A 199 0.53 -55.71 17.47
C ALA A 199 1.27 -54.45 16.94
N LYS A 200 1.99 -54.57 15.82
CA LYS A 200 2.59 -53.41 15.13
C LYS A 200 1.53 -52.38 14.67
N THR A 201 0.39 -52.88 14.20
CA THR A 201 -0.69 -52.02 13.77
C THR A 201 -1.30 -51.26 14.95
N GLU A 202 -1.44 -51.89 16.14
CA GLU A 202 -1.91 -51.21 17.32
C GLU A 202 -0.92 -50.17 17.86
N VAL A 203 0.41 -50.39 17.78
CA VAL A 203 1.43 -49.39 18.10
C VAL A 203 1.26 -48.18 17.19
N ARG A 204 1.18 -48.39 15.87
CA ARG A 204 0.99 -47.29 14.92
C ARG A 204 -0.29 -46.51 15.20
N ARG A 205 -1.39 -47.19 15.50
CA ARG A 205 -2.67 -46.54 15.85
C ARG A 205 -2.55 -45.68 17.10
N ALA A 206 -1.86 -46.15 18.11
CA ALA A 206 -1.63 -45.40 19.35
C ALA A 206 -0.68 -44.21 19.13
N GLU A 207 0.31 -44.36 18.26
CA GLU A 207 1.23 -43.29 17.84
C GLU A 207 0.47 -42.19 17.05
N GLU A 208 -0.35 -42.55 16.09
CA GLU A 208 -1.20 -41.62 15.34
C GLU A 208 -2.16 -40.85 16.28
N ALA A 209 -2.64 -41.50 17.34
CA ALA A 209 -3.48 -40.82 18.33
C ALA A 209 -2.68 -39.77 19.11
N LEU A 210 -1.43 -40.01 19.47
CA LEU A 210 -0.54 -39.05 20.13
C LEU A 210 -0.20 -37.88 19.19
N GLU A 211 0.12 -38.17 17.93
CA GLU A 211 0.37 -37.12 16.92
C GLU A 211 -0.83 -36.18 16.73
N HIS A 212 -2.03 -36.73 16.80
CA HIS A 212 -3.29 -35.96 16.72
C HIS A 212 -3.41 -34.91 17.85
N TYR A 213 -2.81 -35.17 18.99
CA TYR A 213 -2.73 -34.24 20.12
C TYR A 213 -1.48 -33.33 20.07
N GLY A 214 -0.72 -33.35 18.97
CA GLY A 214 0.48 -32.51 18.78
C GLY A 214 1.71 -33.04 19.51
N VAL A 215 1.70 -34.29 19.99
CA VAL A 215 2.84 -34.96 20.58
C VAL A 215 3.64 -35.61 19.45
N THR A 216 4.64 -34.92 18.94
CA THR A 216 5.61 -35.45 17.97
C THR A 216 6.83 -35.97 18.72
N ASN A 217 7.29 -37.18 18.41
CA ASN A 217 8.36 -37.95 19.04
C ASN A 217 7.91 -38.79 20.26
N ALA A 218 7.21 -39.88 19.97
CA ALA A 218 6.91 -40.92 20.92
C ALA A 218 8.15 -41.79 21.29
N GLU A 219 9.37 -41.28 21.04
CA GLU A 219 10.61 -42.05 21.23
C GLU A 219 11.11 -42.16 22.66
N ASP A 220 10.44 -41.56 23.67
CA ASP A 220 10.82 -41.74 25.07
C ASP A 220 9.92 -42.78 25.77
N PRO A 221 10.31 -44.07 25.74
CA PRO A 221 9.55 -45.12 26.45
C PRO A 221 9.75 -45.06 27.99
N THR A 222 10.62 -44.21 28.48
CA THR A 222 10.96 -44.16 29.92
C THR A 222 10.00 -43.29 30.75
N GLY A 223 9.15 -42.51 30.11
CA GLY A 223 7.93 -42.03 30.77
C GLY A 223 7.99 -40.70 31.52
N GLU A 224 9.14 -40.05 31.64
CA GLU A 224 9.24 -38.77 32.36
C GLU A 224 8.89 -37.54 31.47
N SER A 225 9.16 -37.65 30.16
CA SER A 225 8.93 -36.55 29.22
C SER A 225 7.50 -36.49 28.64
N GLY A 226 6.69 -37.56 28.81
CA GLY A 226 5.38 -37.71 28.19
C GLY A 226 4.20 -37.15 28.99
N GLU A 227 4.40 -36.64 30.20
CA GLU A 227 3.31 -36.15 31.06
C GLU A 227 2.83 -34.75 30.64
N TYR A 228 3.67 -33.98 29.98
CA TYR A 228 3.38 -32.59 29.64
C TYR A 228 3.37 -32.36 28.12
N ILE A 229 2.40 -31.61 27.68
CA ILE A 229 2.24 -31.21 26.29
C ILE A 229 2.90 -29.85 26.13
N PRO A 230 3.94 -29.73 25.29
CA PRO A 230 4.57 -28.46 25.03
C PRO A 230 3.76 -27.66 24.00
N VAL A 231 3.29 -26.48 24.40
CA VAL A 231 2.75 -25.49 23.46
C VAL A 231 3.91 -24.76 22.80
N ARG A 232 4.09 -24.99 21.51
CA ARG A 232 5.25 -24.45 20.75
C ARG A 232 4.83 -23.33 19.80
N SER A 233 5.73 -22.36 19.61
CA SER A 233 5.54 -21.34 18.57
C SER A 233 5.75 -21.96 17.19
N PRO A 234 4.82 -21.78 16.23
CA PRO A 234 5.00 -22.27 14.87
C PRO A 234 5.81 -21.32 13.98
N LEU A 235 6.21 -20.15 14.49
CA LEU A 235 6.95 -19.13 13.73
C LEU A 235 7.94 -18.36 14.62
N HIS A 236 8.85 -17.65 13.97
CA HIS A 236 9.66 -16.63 14.64
C HIS A 236 8.86 -15.35 14.80
N GLY A 237 8.83 -14.77 15.99
CA GLY A 237 8.05 -13.56 16.19
C GLY A 237 8.10 -13.01 17.59
N VAL A 238 7.12 -12.19 17.91
CA VAL A 238 6.91 -11.59 19.22
C VAL A 238 5.58 -12.09 19.78
N VAL A 239 5.54 -12.42 21.05
CA VAL A 239 4.31 -12.75 21.77
C VAL A 239 3.53 -11.45 21.96
N LEU A 240 2.37 -11.34 21.32
CA LEU A 240 1.51 -10.15 21.41
C LEU A 240 0.46 -10.29 22.49
N GLU A 241 -0.07 -11.51 22.66
CA GLU A 241 -1.11 -11.80 23.64
C GLU A 241 -0.77 -13.10 24.35
N LYS A 242 -1.07 -13.14 25.64
CA LYS A 242 -0.99 -14.29 26.52
C LYS A 242 -2.29 -14.38 27.30
N SER A 243 -3.09 -15.40 27.01
CA SER A 243 -4.41 -15.57 27.63
C SER A 243 -4.42 -16.59 28.77
N VAL A 244 -3.26 -17.17 29.10
CA VAL A 244 -3.13 -18.23 30.10
C VAL A 244 -2.01 -17.98 31.09
N THR A 245 -2.21 -18.48 32.32
CA THR A 245 -1.24 -18.46 33.40
C THR A 245 -1.12 -19.86 33.98
N GLN A 246 -0.10 -20.08 34.82
CA GLN A 246 0.03 -21.32 35.56
C GLN A 246 -1.25 -21.63 36.36
N GLY A 247 -1.74 -22.85 36.29
CA GLY A 247 -2.97 -23.29 36.95
C GLY A 247 -4.26 -23.01 36.16
N THR A 248 -4.17 -22.35 34.99
CA THR A 248 -5.36 -22.12 34.14
C THR A 248 -5.85 -23.44 33.57
N ALA A 249 -7.12 -23.77 33.85
CA ALA A 249 -7.81 -24.86 33.17
C ALA A 249 -8.26 -24.41 31.78
N VAL A 250 -8.03 -25.24 30.76
CA VAL A 250 -8.35 -24.96 29.36
C VAL A 250 -9.15 -26.09 28.75
N THR A 251 -10.01 -25.72 27.79
CA THR A 251 -10.76 -26.65 26.96
C THR A 251 -10.29 -26.51 25.50
N VAL A 252 -10.72 -27.43 24.64
CA VAL A 252 -10.42 -27.37 23.19
C VAL A 252 -10.86 -26.01 22.62
N GLY A 253 -9.97 -25.34 21.89
CA GLY A 253 -10.20 -24.04 21.30
C GLY A 253 -9.95 -22.84 22.22
N THR A 254 -9.65 -23.05 23.52
CA THR A 254 -9.26 -21.93 24.41
C THR A 254 -8.02 -21.23 23.87
N PRO A 255 -8.04 -19.90 23.62
CA PRO A 255 -6.87 -19.15 23.20
C PRO A 255 -5.75 -19.22 24.25
N LEU A 256 -4.52 -19.45 23.80
CA LEU A 256 -3.35 -19.52 24.68
C LEU A 256 -2.40 -18.35 24.43
N TYR A 257 -1.95 -18.20 23.18
CA TYR A 257 -1.01 -17.16 22.77
C TYR A 257 -1.31 -16.63 21.39
N VAL A 258 -0.95 -15.36 21.13
CA VAL A 258 -0.85 -14.79 19.81
C VAL A 258 0.62 -14.42 19.57
N VAL A 259 1.22 -15.03 18.55
CA VAL A 259 2.60 -14.75 18.13
C VAL A 259 2.58 -14.21 16.72
N ALA A 260 3.29 -13.11 16.47
CA ALA A 260 3.37 -12.52 15.14
C ALA A 260 4.79 -12.09 14.78
N ASP A 261 5.13 -12.26 13.51
CA ASP A 261 6.32 -11.65 12.92
C ASP A 261 5.99 -10.21 12.51
N LEU A 262 6.58 -9.26 13.23
CA LEU A 262 6.37 -7.83 13.04
C LEU A 262 7.32 -7.18 12.03
N THR A 263 8.10 -7.94 11.27
CA THR A 263 9.02 -7.39 10.26
C THR A 263 8.28 -6.79 9.07
N GLU A 264 7.04 -7.19 8.85
CA GLU A 264 6.09 -6.62 7.89
C GLU A 264 4.72 -6.48 8.54
N LEU A 265 4.04 -5.41 8.20
CA LEU A 265 2.67 -5.15 8.64
C LEU A 265 1.79 -4.85 7.44
N TRP A 266 0.51 -4.98 7.61
CA TRP A 266 -0.47 -4.46 6.68
C TRP A 266 -0.90 -3.05 7.09
N ALA A 267 -1.00 -2.15 6.13
CA ALA A 267 -1.78 -0.93 6.28
C ALA A 267 -3.11 -1.15 5.57
N VAL A 268 -4.18 -1.13 6.33
CA VAL A 268 -5.55 -1.27 5.84
C VAL A 268 -6.13 0.13 5.75
N ALA A 269 -6.33 0.61 4.55
CA ALA A 269 -6.88 1.93 4.25
C ALA A 269 -8.27 1.81 3.64
N GLU A 270 -9.11 2.81 3.84
CA GLU A 270 -10.45 2.89 3.27
C GLU A 270 -10.53 4.07 2.31
N ILE A 271 -10.73 3.81 1.03
CA ILE A 271 -10.92 4.81 -0.02
C ILE A 271 -12.39 4.98 -0.37
N ASP A 272 -12.75 6.13 -0.91
CA ASP A 272 -14.09 6.37 -1.45
C ASP A 272 -14.32 5.54 -2.74
N GLU A 273 -15.55 5.11 -2.97
CA GLU A 273 -15.95 4.35 -4.17
C GLU A 273 -15.58 5.09 -5.47
N THR A 274 -15.66 6.41 -5.48
CA THR A 274 -15.31 7.26 -6.64
C THR A 274 -13.82 7.22 -6.98
N GLN A 275 -12.97 6.87 -6.05
CA GLN A 275 -11.53 6.78 -6.21
C GLN A 275 -11.06 5.38 -6.65
N LEU A 276 -11.95 4.39 -6.60
CA LEU A 276 -11.64 3.00 -6.94
C LEU A 276 -10.98 2.83 -8.32
N PRO A 277 -11.42 3.49 -9.40
CA PRO A 277 -10.78 3.33 -10.71
C PRO A 277 -9.32 3.79 -10.77
N LEU A 278 -8.89 4.61 -9.80
CA LEU A 278 -7.54 5.17 -9.75
C LEU A 278 -6.55 4.27 -9.00
N VAL A 279 -7.03 3.33 -8.17
CA VAL A 279 -6.20 2.52 -7.27
C VAL A 279 -6.08 1.10 -7.80
N THR A 280 -4.84 0.64 -8.00
CA THR A 280 -4.56 -0.68 -8.56
C THR A 280 -3.54 -1.41 -7.69
N ALA A 281 -3.74 -2.71 -7.47
CA ALA A 281 -2.77 -3.57 -6.79
C ALA A 281 -1.41 -3.57 -7.51
N GLY A 282 -0.33 -3.72 -6.74
CA GLY A 282 1.05 -3.69 -7.23
C GLY A 282 1.70 -2.30 -7.21
N ARG A 283 0.94 -1.22 -7.04
CA ARG A 283 1.48 0.14 -6.98
C ARG A 283 2.09 0.45 -5.61
N SER A 284 2.97 1.46 -5.60
CA SER A 284 3.60 1.95 -4.38
C SER A 284 2.61 2.74 -3.52
N THR A 285 2.88 2.77 -2.24
CA THR A 285 2.18 3.60 -1.25
C THR A 285 3.18 4.20 -0.28
N GLU A 286 2.83 5.33 0.28
CA GLU A 286 3.59 6.01 1.33
C GLU A 286 2.70 6.16 2.57
N LEU A 287 3.22 5.82 3.73
CA LEU A 287 2.50 5.94 4.99
C LEU A 287 3.16 7.00 5.86
N ARG A 288 2.33 7.76 6.54
CA ARG A 288 2.74 8.66 7.62
C ARG A 288 1.99 8.27 8.90
N VAL A 289 2.72 8.10 9.98
CA VAL A 289 2.14 7.79 11.29
C VAL A 289 2.45 8.92 12.26
N SER A 290 1.50 9.25 13.11
CA SER A 290 1.67 10.36 14.07
C SER A 290 2.79 10.17 15.07
N ALA A 291 3.16 8.91 15.35
CA ALA A 291 4.27 8.55 16.24
C ALA A 291 5.65 8.94 15.68
N TYR A 292 5.77 9.15 14.37
CA TYR A 292 7.03 9.52 13.70
C TYR A 292 6.80 10.70 12.74
N PRO A 293 6.60 11.91 13.28
CA PRO A 293 6.32 13.10 12.48
C PRO A 293 7.49 13.40 11.53
N GLY A 294 7.19 13.63 10.26
CA GLY A 294 8.19 13.92 9.23
C GLY A 294 8.83 12.69 8.56
N GLU A 295 8.57 11.48 9.05
CA GLU A 295 9.01 10.26 8.39
C GLU A 295 7.89 9.66 7.52
N THR A 296 8.31 9.07 6.40
CA THR A 296 7.41 8.30 5.52
C THR A 296 7.89 6.87 5.43
N PHE A 297 6.94 5.94 5.49
CA PHE A 297 7.21 4.51 5.34
C PHE A 297 6.68 4.07 3.98
N ALA A 298 7.58 3.51 3.18
CA ALA A 298 7.20 3.00 1.87
C ALA A 298 6.51 1.65 1.99
N GLY A 299 5.49 1.43 1.15
CA GLY A 299 4.77 0.18 1.07
C GLY A 299 4.31 -0.12 -0.36
N ARG A 300 3.55 -1.19 -0.51
CA ARG A 300 2.97 -1.61 -1.79
C ARG A 300 1.53 -2.05 -1.61
N ILE A 301 0.66 -1.64 -2.50
CA ILE A 301 -0.74 -2.09 -2.55
C ILE A 301 -0.75 -3.57 -2.95
N THR A 302 -1.23 -4.44 -2.08
CA THR A 302 -1.31 -5.89 -2.33
C THR A 302 -2.71 -6.37 -2.64
N PHE A 303 -3.72 -5.63 -2.20
CA PHE A 303 -5.11 -6.03 -2.38
C PHE A 303 -6.02 -4.78 -2.42
N VAL A 304 -6.98 -4.81 -3.31
CA VAL A 304 -8.10 -3.87 -3.37
C VAL A 304 -9.36 -4.73 -3.30
N SER A 305 -10.26 -4.40 -2.39
CA SER A 305 -11.48 -5.20 -2.17
C SER A 305 -12.43 -5.08 -3.37
N ASP A 306 -12.99 -6.21 -3.78
CA ASP A 306 -14.07 -6.27 -4.77
C ASP A 306 -15.43 -5.90 -4.16
N MET A 307 -15.49 -5.68 -2.84
CA MET A 307 -16.73 -5.35 -2.13
C MET A 307 -16.65 -3.94 -1.56
N VAL A 308 -17.68 -3.16 -1.84
CA VAL A 308 -17.91 -1.85 -1.22
C VAL A 308 -18.67 -2.05 0.08
N ASN A 309 -18.22 -1.44 1.16
CA ASN A 309 -18.95 -1.45 2.43
C ASN A 309 -20.27 -0.67 2.26
N PRO A 310 -21.44 -1.31 2.41
CA PRO A 310 -22.73 -0.65 2.10
C PRO A 310 -23.09 0.48 3.06
N LYS A 311 -22.50 0.50 4.27
CA LYS A 311 -22.75 1.54 5.27
C LYS A 311 -21.88 2.77 5.08
N THR A 312 -20.60 2.57 4.77
CA THR A 312 -19.61 3.67 4.66
C THR A 312 -19.38 4.12 3.22
N ARG A 313 -19.81 3.35 2.21
CA ARG A 313 -19.51 3.55 0.79
C ARG A 313 -18.01 3.57 0.50
N ARG A 314 -17.23 2.84 1.29
CA ARG A 314 -15.78 2.77 1.15
C ARG A 314 -15.33 1.39 0.70
N VAL A 315 -14.19 1.38 0.03
CA VAL A 315 -13.49 0.18 -0.44
C VAL A 315 -12.23 0.00 0.37
N THR A 316 -12.01 -1.20 0.88
CA THR A 316 -10.82 -1.53 1.66
C THR A 316 -9.65 -1.79 0.72
N VAL A 317 -8.54 -1.10 0.97
CA VAL A 317 -7.25 -1.29 0.29
C VAL A 317 -6.24 -1.77 1.31
N ARG A 318 -5.57 -2.87 1.02
CA ARG A 318 -4.51 -3.41 1.88
C ARG A 318 -3.16 -3.20 1.24
N CYS A 319 -2.26 -2.61 2.00
CA CYS A 319 -0.89 -2.34 1.60
C CYS A 319 0.06 -3.12 2.50
N GLN A 320 1.07 -3.73 1.93
CA GLN A 320 2.17 -4.38 2.65
C GLN A 320 3.24 -3.35 2.93
N VAL A 321 3.67 -3.27 4.20
CA VAL A 321 4.60 -2.26 4.70
C VAL A 321 5.75 -2.95 5.43
N PRO A 322 6.97 -2.90 4.89
CA PRO A 322 8.16 -3.34 5.60
C PRO A 322 8.36 -2.54 6.89
N ASN A 323 8.69 -3.24 7.96
CA ASN A 323 8.87 -2.64 9.29
C ASN A 323 10.26 -2.98 9.87
N PRO A 324 11.34 -2.48 9.27
CA PRO A 324 12.70 -2.71 9.77
C PRO A 324 12.84 -2.11 11.17
N GLY A 325 13.41 -2.90 12.08
CA GLY A 325 13.54 -2.50 13.49
C GLY A 325 12.24 -2.55 14.29
N GLN A 326 11.13 -3.03 13.71
CA GLN A 326 9.84 -3.21 14.38
C GLN A 326 9.32 -1.92 15.07
N ARG A 327 9.55 -0.76 14.43
CA ARG A 327 9.17 0.56 14.92
C ARG A 327 7.65 0.79 14.82
N LEU A 328 7.07 0.37 13.72
CA LEU A 328 5.62 0.41 13.53
C LEU A 328 4.98 -0.67 14.39
N LYS A 329 3.85 -0.33 15.01
CA LYS A 329 3.08 -1.27 15.82
C LYS A 329 1.70 -1.49 15.19
N PRO A 330 1.15 -2.70 15.31
CA PRO A 330 -0.26 -2.92 15.00
C PRO A 330 -1.13 -1.92 15.74
N GLU A 331 -2.30 -1.62 15.20
CA GLU A 331 -3.30 -0.67 15.72
C GLU A 331 -2.85 0.82 15.71
N MET A 332 -1.70 1.15 15.12
CA MET A 332 -1.34 2.55 14.86
C MET A 332 -2.16 3.11 13.71
N TYR A 333 -2.70 4.32 13.90
CA TYR A 333 -3.31 5.09 12.82
C TYR A 333 -2.26 5.61 11.86
N ALA A 334 -2.55 5.54 10.57
CA ALA A 334 -1.70 6.02 9.50
C ALA A 334 -2.49 6.83 8.47
N GLN A 335 -1.87 7.86 7.93
CA GLN A 335 -2.31 8.47 6.69
C GLN A 335 -1.61 7.76 5.54
N VAL A 336 -2.39 7.12 4.67
CA VAL A 336 -1.89 6.31 3.56
C VAL A 336 -2.07 7.08 2.26
N ALA A 337 -0.96 7.41 1.60
CA ALA A 337 -0.95 8.02 0.27
C ALA A 337 -0.73 6.91 -0.78
N LEU A 338 -1.79 6.55 -1.47
CA LEU A 338 -1.80 5.54 -2.52
C LEU A 338 -1.43 6.18 -3.85
N SER A 339 -0.47 5.62 -4.58
CA SER A 339 -0.19 6.04 -5.96
C SER A 339 -1.37 5.64 -6.86
N ALA A 340 -1.97 6.64 -7.51
CA ALA A 340 -3.21 6.52 -8.26
C ALA A 340 -2.99 6.86 -9.75
N GLY A 341 -3.81 6.32 -10.62
CA GLY A 341 -3.76 6.57 -12.06
C GLY A 341 -2.45 6.13 -12.74
N GLU A 342 -2.37 6.25 -14.05
CA GLU A 342 -1.11 6.02 -14.78
C GLU A 342 -0.12 7.16 -14.55
N PRO A 343 1.20 6.88 -14.46
CA PRO A 343 2.21 7.91 -14.45
C PRO A 343 2.11 8.74 -15.74
N ARG A 344 1.93 10.06 -15.59
CA ARG A 344 1.84 10.98 -16.71
C ARG A 344 2.98 11.99 -16.69
N GLU A 345 3.44 12.38 -17.86
CA GLU A 345 4.35 13.51 -17.98
C GLU A 345 3.58 14.82 -17.76
N VAL A 346 4.04 15.59 -16.81
CA VAL A 346 3.52 16.94 -16.51
C VAL A 346 4.61 17.98 -16.64
N LEU A 347 4.23 19.18 -17.05
CA LEU A 347 5.12 20.32 -16.94
C LEU A 347 5.12 20.82 -15.51
N ALA A 348 6.29 21.10 -14.97
CA ALA A 348 6.43 21.58 -13.62
C ALA A 348 7.41 22.76 -13.53
N VAL A 349 7.08 23.68 -12.63
CA VAL A 349 7.92 24.83 -12.29
C VAL A 349 8.23 24.80 -10.80
N PRO A 350 9.35 25.36 -10.34
CA PRO A 350 9.60 25.52 -8.90
C PRO A 350 8.48 26.32 -8.23
N SER A 351 8.10 25.96 -7.00
CA SER A 351 7.00 26.64 -6.29
C SER A 351 7.20 28.14 -6.14
N GLY A 352 8.47 28.59 -5.98
CA GLY A 352 8.82 30.01 -5.93
C GLY A 352 8.59 30.80 -7.23
N ALA A 353 8.36 30.12 -8.37
CA ALA A 353 8.04 30.78 -9.63
C ALA A 353 6.56 31.19 -9.73
N ILE A 354 5.67 30.56 -8.98
CA ILE A 354 4.24 30.87 -8.99
C ILE A 354 4.00 32.14 -8.16
N GLN A 355 3.38 33.14 -8.80
CA GLN A 355 2.89 34.34 -8.16
C GLN A 355 1.38 34.43 -8.35
N GLU A 356 0.71 35.18 -7.49
CA GLU A 356 -0.74 35.36 -7.58
C GLU A 356 -1.04 36.86 -7.66
N ILE A 357 -1.82 37.25 -8.67
CA ILE A 357 -2.35 38.63 -8.80
C ILE A 357 -3.87 38.50 -8.96
N GLU A 358 -4.62 39.18 -8.11
CA GLU A 358 -6.09 39.21 -8.12
C GLU A 358 -6.72 37.78 -8.07
N GLY A 359 -6.10 36.85 -7.29
CA GLY A 359 -6.57 35.48 -7.19
C GLY A 359 -6.22 34.58 -8.38
N ARG A 360 -5.44 35.07 -9.36
CA ARG A 360 -5.03 34.30 -10.53
C ARG A 360 -3.56 33.92 -10.45
N PRO A 361 -3.22 32.65 -10.55
CA PRO A 361 -1.84 32.19 -10.58
C PRO A 361 -1.17 32.55 -11.91
N LEU A 362 0.06 33.05 -11.83
CA LEU A 362 0.87 33.43 -12.97
C LEU A 362 2.35 33.11 -12.77
N VAL A 363 3.08 33.12 -13.85
CA VAL A 363 4.55 33.03 -13.88
C VAL A 363 5.13 34.15 -14.74
N PHE A 364 6.38 34.50 -14.46
CA PHE A 364 7.16 35.42 -15.29
C PHE A 364 8.11 34.60 -16.16
N VAL A 365 7.79 34.54 -17.46
CA VAL A 365 8.61 33.80 -18.46
C VAL A 365 9.65 34.74 -19.04
N LYS A 366 10.90 34.34 -19.00
CA LYS A 366 12.02 35.12 -19.58
C LYS A 366 11.96 35.06 -21.12
N THR A 367 11.93 36.20 -21.75
CA THR A 367 11.97 36.32 -23.22
C THR A 367 13.38 36.33 -23.75
N ALA A 368 13.56 36.09 -25.07
CA ALA A 368 14.87 36.15 -25.75
C ALA A 368 15.56 37.52 -25.65
N ARG A 369 14.85 38.59 -25.36
CA ARG A 369 15.36 39.95 -25.15
C ARG A 369 15.75 40.25 -23.71
N GLY A 370 15.67 39.26 -22.80
CA GLY A 370 16.03 39.45 -21.39
C GLY A 370 14.95 40.14 -20.55
N SER A 371 13.77 40.43 -21.11
CA SER A 371 12.60 40.89 -20.37
C SER A 371 11.77 39.70 -19.89
N PHE A 372 10.86 39.97 -18.95
CA PHE A 372 9.95 38.96 -18.38
C PHE A 372 8.51 39.24 -18.83
N GLU A 373 7.89 38.23 -19.41
CA GLU A 373 6.48 38.27 -19.81
C GLU A 373 5.62 37.65 -18.72
N LYS A 374 4.62 38.42 -18.24
CA LYS A 374 3.55 37.89 -17.37
C LYS A 374 2.74 36.88 -18.16
N ARG A 375 2.58 35.66 -17.64
CA ARG A 375 1.75 34.64 -18.26
C ARG A 375 0.87 33.95 -17.20
N GLU A 376 -0.42 34.00 -17.39
CA GLU A 376 -1.35 33.28 -16.52
C GLU A 376 -1.20 31.78 -16.75
N VAL A 377 -1.25 31.00 -15.66
CA VAL A 377 -1.06 29.56 -15.69
C VAL A 377 -2.18 28.85 -14.93
N ALA A 378 -2.57 27.68 -15.43
CA ALA A 378 -3.41 26.78 -14.67
C ALA A 378 -2.52 25.82 -13.88
N VAL A 379 -2.52 25.96 -12.57
CA VAL A 379 -1.69 25.13 -11.68
C VAL A 379 -2.42 23.83 -11.29
N GLY A 380 -1.63 22.82 -11.00
CA GLY A 380 -2.08 21.53 -10.48
C GLY A 380 -1.52 21.29 -9.06
N SER A 381 -1.17 20.04 -8.77
CA SER A 381 -0.64 19.64 -7.47
C SER A 381 0.81 20.11 -7.26
N GLU A 382 1.15 20.45 -6.02
CA GLU A 382 2.51 20.71 -5.58
C GLU A 382 3.12 19.47 -4.94
N ALA A 383 4.36 19.13 -5.29
CA ALA A 383 5.12 18.09 -4.61
C ALA A 383 6.64 18.30 -4.77
N GLY A 384 7.39 18.13 -3.69
CA GLY A 384 8.85 18.21 -3.70
C GLY A 384 9.40 19.58 -4.12
N GLY A 385 8.68 20.69 -3.83
CA GLY A 385 9.06 22.04 -4.21
C GLY A 385 8.79 22.40 -5.68
N TRP A 386 8.06 21.57 -6.42
CA TRP A 386 7.64 21.77 -7.81
C TRP A 386 6.12 21.78 -7.91
N VAL A 387 5.58 22.73 -8.65
CA VAL A 387 4.14 22.86 -8.93
C VAL A 387 3.88 22.40 -10.37
N GLU A 388 2.92 21.52 -10.55
CA GLU A 388 2.41 21.12 -11.85
C GLU A 388 1.77 22.31 -12.55
N VAL A 389 2.07 22.51 -13.83
CA VAL A 389 1.42 23.54 -14.67
C VAL A 389 0.69 22.83 -15.81
N ARG A 390 -0.64 22.94 -15.82
CA ARG A 390 -1.50 22.30 -16.81
C ARG A 390 -1.55 23.05 -18.12
N SER A 391 -1.43 24.39 -18.06
CA SER A 391 -1.41 25.27 -19.24
C SER A 391 -0.71 26.60 -18.93
N GLY A 392 -0.25 27.28 -19.97
CA GLY A 392 0.39 28.59 -19.88
C GLY A 392 1.89 28.59 -20.06
N VAL A 393 2.61 27.47 -19.98
CA VAL A 393 4.05 27.38 -20.22
C VAL A 393 4.39 26.21 -21.15
N LYS A 394 5.60 26.26 -21.74
CA LYS A 394 6.15 25.20 -22.57
C LYS A 394 7.40 24.60 -21.93
N ALA A 395 7.68 23.33 -22.23
CA ALA A 395 8.89 22.68 -21.75
C ALA A 395 10.15 23.43 -22.21
N GLY A 396 11.07 23.66 -21.26
CA GLY A 396 12.36 24.34 -21.54
C GLY A 396 12.32 25.86 -21.46
N GLU A 397 11.14 26.49 -21.31
CA GLU A 397 11.06 27.92 -21.03
C GLU A 397 11.71 28.24 -19.69
N GLU A 398 12.37 29.42 -19.58
CA GLU A 398 12.96 29.90 -18.32
C GLU A 398 11.93 30.76 -17.59
N VAL A 399 11.65 30.41 -16.33
CA VAL A 399 10.74 31.15 -15.45
C VAL A 399 11.49 31.76 -14.27
N ALA A 400 11.12 32.97 -13.85
CA ALA A 400 11.71 33.61 -12.67
C ALA A 400 11.24 32.86 -11.41
N THR A 401 12.21 32.50 -10.55
CA THR A 401 11.97 31.80 -9.28
C THR A 401 12.22 32.72 -8.10
N THR A 402 13.46 33.13 -7.87
CA THR A 402 13.82 34.12 -6.87
C THR A 402 13.64 35.53 -7.47
N GLY A 403 13.12 36.46 -6.70
CA GLY A 403 12.87 37.84 -7.18
C GLY A 403 11.59 37.99 -8.04
N SER A 404 10.79 36.94 -8.23
CA SER A 404 9.51 36.98 -8.94
C SER A 404 8.53 37.97 -8.31
N PHE A 405 8.60 38.15 -6.99
CA PHE A 405 7.82 39.19 -6.28
C PHE A 405 8.16 40.62 -6.69
N LEU A 406 9.45 40.89 -6.98
CA LEU A 406 9.88 42.22 -7.52
C LEU A 406 9.30 42.47 -8.91
N LEU A 407 9.28 41.47 -9.77
CA LEU A 407 8.63 41.56 -11.08
C LEU A 407 7.14 41.84 -10.98
N LYS A 408 6.47 41.19 -10.00
CA LYS A 408 5.07 41.49 -9.68
C LYS A 408 4.89 42.97 -9.23
N SER A 409 5.77 43.45 -8.38
CA SER A 409 5.66 44.85 -7.86
C SER A 409 5.91 45.87 -8.97
N GLU A 410 6.86 45.65 -9.88
CA GLU A 410 7.12 46.54 -11.02
C GLU A 410 5.99 46.51 -12.05
N LEU A 411 5.37 45.36 -12.26
CA LEU A 411 4.20 45.25 -13.12
C LEU A 411 3.02 46.05 -12.58
N LEU A 412 2.75 45.97 -11.27
CA LEU A 412 1.66 46.72 -10.63
C LEU A 412 1.90 48.24 -10.63
N LYS A 413 3.16 48.72 -10.43
CA LYS A 413 3.51 50.12 -10.55
C LYS A 413 3.29 50.64 -11.97
N GLY A 414 3.69 49.85 -13.00
CA GLY A 414 3.48 50.20 -14.40
C GLY A 414 1.99 50.32 -14.77
N ALA A 415 1.13 49.48 -14.22
CA ALA A 415 -0.30 49.55 -14.43
C ALA A 415 -0.94 50.79 -13.80
N MET A 416 -0.47 51.19 -12.59
CA MET A 416 -0.95 52.41 -11.91
C MET A 416 -0.46 53.72 -12.58
N ALA A 417 0.71 53.72 -13.24
CA ALA A 417 1.27 54.88 -13.93
C ALA A 417 0.67 55.10 -15.34
N GLY A 418 -0.07 54.12 -15.88
CA GLY A 418 -0.75 54.23 -17.18
C GLY A 418 -2.19 54.70 -17.12
N GLU A 419 -2.76 54.91 -15.91
CA GLU A 419 -4.12 55.42 -15.71
C GLU A 419 -4.16 56.93 -15.38
N GLU A 420 -3.04 57.63 -15.34
CA GLU A 420 -2.96 59.11 -15.32
C GLU A 420 -2.64 59.62 -16.75
#